data_d8011ed416c25a7c79b7341329a8fa10
#
_entry.id   d8011ed416c25a7c79b7341329a8fa10
#
_cell.length_a   1.000
_cell.length_b   1.000
_cell.length_c   1.000
_cell.angle_alpha   90.00
_cell.angle_beta   90.00
_cell.angle_gamma   90.00
#
_symmetry.space_group_name_H-M   'P 1'
#
loop_
_entity.id
_entity.type
_entity.pdbx_description
1 polymer ?
#
loop_
_entity_poly.entity_id
_entity_poly.type
_entity_poly.pdbx_seq_one_letter_code
_entity_poly.pdbx_strand_id
1 'polypeptide(L)'
;MFLGFLLTLTLGGAGILPAADEEPPPEDPLEAALRIAYEGRKRIQEAIRDYTCILTRRERVDGRQMGYETIFVKVRHPLEEQGRVVQPFSVYVRFLRPDRVKGREVIYVEGRNGGKLIVRNGGTRFAHITTSLLPDSPAAMQHTRYPITEIGVLNLTKRLIENGEQERGNENCEAKLVQGAKINGRSCTVVQVAHKVRGEGLAYKTARILIDDELVVPVHYSAYDWPQTEGGKLVLLEEYTYTDLRLNVGLTDRDFDHRNESYLFLKSYSP
;
A
#
# COMPACT_ATOMS: atom_id res chain seq x y z
N MET A 1 -83.14 52.09 13.02
CA MET A 1 -82.34 51.74 11.87
C MET A 1 -80.93 51.91 12.29
N PHE A 2 -80.34 50.87 12.92
CA PHE A 2 -78.96 50.88 13.43
C PHE A 2 -78.13 49.84 12.66
N LEU A 3 -77.13 50.35 11.99
CA LEU A 3 -76.17 49.53 11.23
C LEU A 3 -75.07 49.19 12.17
N GLY A 4 -74.93 47.86 12.49
CA GLY A 4 -73.77 47.35 13.26
C GLY A 4 -72.67 46.99 12.34
N PHE A 5 -71.50 47.56 12.57
CA PHE A 5 -70.24 47.20 11.90
C PHE A 5 -69.56 46.12 12.69
N LEU A 6 -69.40 44.91 12.06
CA LEU A 6 -68.67 43.81 12.62
C LEU A 6 -67.20 43.90 12.15
N LEU A 7 -66.29 44.17 13.09
CA LEU A 7 -64.86 44.21 12.84
C LEU A 7 -64.26 42.80 13.02
N THR A 8 -63.87 42.14 11.94
CA THR A 8 -63.16 40.87 12.00
C THR A 8 -61.67 41.06 12.13
N LEU A 9 -61.12 40.66 13.29
CA LEU A 9 -59.70 40.64 13.55
C LEU A 9 -59.12 39.38 12.92
N THR A 10 -58.27 39.47 11.87
CA THR A 10 -57.48 38.36 11.33
C THR A 10 -56.17 38.28 12.10
N LEU A 11 -56.01 37.24 12.92
CA LEU A 11 -54.69 36.84 13.49
C LEU A 11 -53.81 36.31 12.35
N GLY A 12 -52.79 37.11 12.01
CA GLY A 12 -51.71 36.62 11.15
C GLY A 12 -50.83 35.60 11.89
N GLY A 13 -50.98 34.33 11.54
CA GLY A 13 -50.05 33.29 11.98
C GLY A 13 -48.70 33.49 11.30
N ALA A 14 -47.66 33.84 12.08
CA ALA A 14 -46.29 33.80 11.62
C ALA A 14 -45.91 32.34 11.40
N GLY A 15 -45.89 31.88 10.14
CA GLY A 15 -45.37 30.59 9.76
C GLY A 15 -43.86 30.55 10.05
N ILE A 16 -43.46 29.73 11.00
CA ILE A 16 -42.05 29.36 11.21
C ILE A 16 -41.67 28.55 9.98
N LEU A 17 -40.86 29.14 9.10
CA LEU A 17 -40.21 28.41 8.02
C LEU A 17 -39.26 27.36 8.68
N PRO A 18 -39.31 26.08 8.27
CA PRO A 18 -38.33 25.13 8.74
C PRO A 18 -36.93 25.65 8.35
N ALA A 19 -36.00 25.64 9.30
CA ALA A 19 -34.59 25.85 9.02
C ALA A 19 -34.18 24.91 7.90
N ALA A 20 -33.63 25.45 6.83
CA ALA A 20 -33.01 24.62 5.80
C ALA A 20 -31.99 23.75 6.51
N ASP A 21 -32.11 22.44 6.35
CA ASP A 21 -31.07 21.50 6.78
C ASP A 21 -29.76 21.95 6.08
N GLU A 22 -28.87 22.59 6.83
CA GLU A 22 -27.53 22.90 6.35
C GLU A 22 -26.86 21.54 6.07
N GLU A 23 -26.52 21.29 4.81
CA GLU A 23 -25.68 20.13 4.48
C GLU A 23 -24.42 20.18 5.34
N PRO A 24 -24.05 19.05 5.99
CA PRO A 24 -22.85 19.01 6.78
C PRO A 24 -21.65 19.46 5.93
N PRO A 25 -20.70 20.19 6.51
CA PRO A 25 -19.52 20.63 5.77
C PRO A 25 -18.83 19.42 5.13
N PRO A 26 -18.25 19.57 3.94
CA PRO A 26 -17.57 18.48 3.26
C PRO A 26 -16.47 17.91 4.16
N GLU A 27 -16.41 16.57 4.25
CA GLU A 27 -15.38 15.84 5.03
C GLU A 27 -13.99 16.29 4.58
N ASP A 28 -13.07 16.49 5.53
CA ASP A 28 -11.67 16.77 5.22
C ASP A 28 -11.09 15.62 4.37
N PRO A 29 -10.43 15.90 3.23
CA PRO A 29 -9.92 14.87 2.35
C PRO A 29 -8.92 13.90 3.01
N LEU A 30 -8.16 14.34 4.02
CA LEU A 30 -7.24 13.46 4.77
C LEU A 30 -8.04 12.51 5.67
N GLU A 31 -9.08 13.01 6.35
CA GLU A 31 -9.96 12.16 7.17
C GLU A 31 -10.70 11.13 6.32
N ALA A 32 -11.21 11.54 5.16
CA ALA A 32 -11.82 10.62 4.20
C ALA A 32 -10.82 9.55 3.71
N ALA A 33 -9.57 9.93 3.42
CA ALA A 33 -8.51 9.01 3.03
C ALA A 33 -8.15 8.02 4.16
N LEU A 34 -8.03 8.52 5.39
CA LEU A 34 -7.78 7.67 6.57
C LEU A 34 -8.93 6.69 6.80
N ARG A 35 -10.18 7.12 6.70
CA ARG A 35 -11.34 6.25 6.82
C ARG A 35 -11.29 5.11 5.80
N ILE A 36 -11.04 5.41 4.53
CA ILE A 36 -10.87 4.40 3.47
C ILE A 36 -9.71 3.44 3.81
N ALA A 37 -8.59 3.95 4.31
CA ALA A 37 -7.44 3.12 4.68
C ALA A 37 -7.75 2.20 5.88
N TYR A 38 -8.47 2.68 6.89
CA TYR A 38 -8.92 1.85 8.02
C TYR A 38 -9.90 0.76 7.61
N GLU A 39 -10.88 1.09 6.77
CA GLU A 39 -11.82 0.13 6.19
C GLU A 39 -11.08 -0.93 5.35
N GLY A 40 -10.15 -0.49 4.51
CA GLY A 40 -9.28 -1.38 3.73
C GLY A 40 -8.47 -2.31 4.62
N ARG A 41 -7.82 -1.80 5.67
CA ARG A 41 -7.07 -2.62 6.65
C ARG A 41 -7.96 -3.68 7.28
N LYS A 42 -9.13 -3.28 7.76
CA LYS A 42 -10.10 -4.21 8.36
C LYS A 42 -10.47 -5.30 7.37
N ARG A 43 -10.85 -4.93 6.15
CA ARG A 43 -11.22 -5.89 5.10
C ARG A 43 -10.08 -6.83 4.75
N ILE A 44 -8.84 -6.32 4.62
CA ILE A 44 -7.67 -7.15 4.34
C ILE A 44 -7.49 -8.19 5.46
N GLN A 45 -7.56 -7.77 6.72
CA GLN A 45 -7.38 -8.66 7.87
C GLN A 45 -8.48 -9.72 8.01
N GLU A 46 -9.71 -9.37 7.71
CA GLU A 46 -10.87 -10.26 7.85
C GLU A 46 -11.08 -11.19 6.66
N ALA A 47 -10.84 -10.70 5.43
CA ALA A 47 -11.26 -11.38 4.22
C ALA A 47 -10.11 -11.94 3.36
N ILE A 48 -8.87 -11.47 3.54
CA ILE A 48 -7.73 -11.89 2.71
C ILE A 48 -6.76 -12.74 3.54
N ARG A 49 -6.73 -14.04 3.25
CA ARG A 49 -5.80 -14.97 3.91
C ARG A 49 -4.44 -15.02 3.22
N ASP A 50 -4.50 -15.04 1.91
CA ASP A 50 -3.32 -15.13 1.06
C ASP A 50 -3.59 -14.50 -0.32
N TYR A 51 -2.55 -14.27 -1.08
CA TYR A 51 -2.68 -13.84 -2.47
C TYR A 51 -1.40 -14.07 -3.27
N THR A 52 -1.56 -14.02 -4.59
CA THR A 52 -0.44 -13.88 -5.54
C THR A 52 -0.60 -12.59 -6.33
N CYS A 53 0.51 -12.03 -6.79
CA CYS A 53 0.50 -10.86 -7.68
C CYS A 53 1.80 -10.73 -8.48
N ILE A 54 1.80 -9.83 -9.43
CA ILE A 54 3.00 -9.27 -10.04
C ILE A 54 3.23 -7.90 -9.43
N LEU A 55 4.35 -7.72 -8.75
CA LEU A 55 4.81 -6.44 -8.22
C LEU A 55 5.83 -5.84 -9.17
N THR A 56 5.54 -4.67 -9.71
CA THR A 56 6.53 -3.83 -10.38
C THR A 56 6.95 -2.74 -9.41
N ARG A 57 8.27 -2.62 -9.16
CA ARG A 57 8.80 -1.61 -8.24
C ARG A 57 9.97 -0.84 -8.83
N ARG A 58 10.15 0.36 -8.34
CA ARG A 58 11.30 1.22 -8.59
C ARG A 58 11.59 2.05 -7.35
N GLU A 59 12.83 2.02 -6.88
CA GLU A 59 13.22 2.64 -5.62
C GLU A 59 14.47 3.51 -5.79
N ARG A 60 14.62 4.51 -4.94
CA ARG A 60 15.86 5.24 -4.75
C ARG A 60 16.51 4.78 -3.45
N VAL A 61 17.68 4.17 -3.55
CA VAL A 61 18.44 3.63 -2.41
C VAL A 61 19.78 4.37 -2.34
N ASP A 62 20.13 4.89 -1.18
CA ASP A 62 21.37 5.66 -0.95
C ASP A 62 21.59 6.75 -2.01
N GLY A 63 20.55 7.52 -2.31
CA GLY A 63 20.58 8.59 -3.30
C GLY A 63 20.61 8.15 -4.76
N ARG A 64 20.73 6.84 -5.04
CA ARG A 64 20.81 6.28 -6.40
C ARG A 64 19.45 5.75 -6.85
N GLN A 65 18.99 6.19 -8.01
CA GLN A 65 17.76 5.64 -8.61
C GLN A 65 18.04 4.25 -9.18
N MET A 66 17.34 3.25 -8.63
CA MET A 66 17.39 1.88 -9.13
C MET A 66 16.52 1.73 -10.40
N GLY A 67 16.78 0.72 -11.19
CA GLY A 67 15.93 0.36 -12.33
C GLY A 67 14.62 -0.32 -11.89
N TYR A 68 13.69 -0.45 -12.81
CA TYR A 68 12.47 -1.23 -12.57
C TYR A 68 12.79 -2.71 -12.34
N GLU A 69 12.10 -3.27 -11.39
CA GLU A 69 12.08 -4.72 -11.12
C GLU A 69 10.65 -5.23 -11.21
N THR A 70 10.47 -6.37 -11.88
CA THR A 70 9.19 -7.09 -11.96
C THR A 70 9.33 -8.39 -11.21
N ILE A 71 8.46 -8.63 -10.25
CA ILE A 71 8.59 -9.67 -9.24
C ILE A 71 7.26 -10.42 -9.14
N PHE A 72 7.27 -11.74 -9.27
CA PHE A 72 6.14 -12.57 -8.87
C PHE A 72 6.17 -12.75 -7.36
N VAL A 73 5.04 -12.54 -6.71
CA VAL A 73 4.93 -12.52 -5.25
C VAL A 73 3.83 -13.48 -4.79
N LYS A 74 4.10 -14.23 -3.74
CA LYS A 74 3.12 -14.94 -2.91
C LYS A 74 3.21 -14.37 -1.51
N VAL A 75 2.06 -14.01 -0.93
CA VAL A 75 1.96 -13.55 0.46
C VAL A 75 0.87 -14.33 1.16
N ARG A 76 1.15 -14.76 2.38
CA ARG A 76 0.18 -15.34 3.30
C ARG A 76 0.20 -14.50 4.58
N HIS A 77 -0.95 -13.93 4.93
CA HIS A 77 -1.10 -13.10 6.12
C HIS A 77 -1.00 -13.93 7.40
N PRO A 78 -0.55 -13.35 8.50
CA PRO A 78 -0.58 -14.03 9.79
C PRO A 78 -2.03 -14.29 10.21
N LEU A 79 -2.26 -15.42 10.85
CA LEU A 79 -3.53 -15.76 11.49
C LEU A 79 -3.27 -16.11 12.95
N GLU A 80 -3.97 -15.44 13.84
CA GLU A 80 -3.97 -15.72 15.25
C GLU A 80 -5.30 -16.30 15.69
N GLU A 81 -5.27 -17.37 16.49
CA GLU A 81 -6.43 -17.97 17.11
C GLU A 81 -6.16 -18.11 18.60
N GLN A 82 -7.06 -17.61 19.41
CA GLN A 82 -6.95 -17.65 20.88
C GLN A 82 -5.60 -17.13 21.42
N GLY A 83 -5.06 -16.05 20.80
CA GLY A 83 -3.78 -15.44 21.16
C GLY A 83 -2.54 -16.24 20.75
N ARG A 84 -2.69 -17.24 19.87
CA ARG A 84 -1.58 -18.00 19.30
C ARG A 84 -1.51 -17.82 17.80
N VAL A 85 -0.32 -17.59 17.29
CA VAL A 85 -0.07 -17.58 15.84
C VAL A 85 -0.22 -19.00 15.31
N VAL A 86 -1.31 -19.28 14.60
CA VAL A 86 -1.56 -20.57 13.94
C VAL A 86 -1.05 -20.60 12.52
N GLN A 87 -0.90 -19.43 11.90
CA GLN A 87 -0.31 -19.25 10.60
C GLN A 87 0.61 -18.02 10.63
N PRO A 88 1.92 -18.19 10.46
CA PRO A 88 2.86 -17.06 10.45
C PRO A 88 2.77 -16.27 9.13
N PHE A 89 3.14 -14.97 9.19
CA PHE A 89 3.38 -14.21 7.99
C PHE A 89 4.41 -14.91 7.11
N SER A 90 4.08 -15.08 5.83
CA SER A 90 4.93 -15.84 4.91
C SER A 90 4.99 -15.16 3.55
N VAL A 91 6.17 -15.09 2.98
CA VAL A 91 6.44 -14.46 1.68
C VAL A 91 7.34 -15.33 0.83
N TYR A 92 6.98 -15.48 -0.44
CA TYR A 92 7.85 -15.95 -1.50
C TYR A 92 7.87 -14.92 -2.61
N VAL A 93 9.06 -14.60 -3.12
CA VAL A 93 9.23 -13.74 -4.29
C VAL A 93 10.15 -14.39 -5.31
N ARG A 94 9.82 -14.20 -6.60
CA ARG A 94 10.69 -14.57 -7.72
C ARG A 94 10.83 -13.37 -8.67
N PHE A 95 12.07 -12.94 -8.86
CA PHE A 95 12.38 -11.85 -9.78
C PHE A 95 12.24 -12.33 -11.23
N LEU A 96 11.42 -11.63 -11.99
CA LEU A 96 11.16 -11.90 -13.41
C LEU A 96 12.01 -11.00 -14.31
N ARG A 97 12.30 -9.78 -13.88
CA ARG A 97 13.10 -8.76 -14.57
C ARG A 97 13.80 -7.85 -13.55
N PRO A 98 14.91 -7.18 -13.92
CA PRO A 98 15.70 -7.33 -15.17
C PRO A 98 16.56 -8.62 -15.14
N ASP A 99 17.23 -8.90 -16.26
CA ASP A 99 18.02 -10.15 -16.44
C ASP A 99 19.12 -10.33 -15.39
N ARG A 100 19.71 -9.24 -14.87
CA ARG A 100 20.74 -9.28 -13.80
C ARG A 100 20.27 -9.98 -12.52
N VAL A 101 18.96 -10.02 -12.25
CA VAL A 101 18.34 -10.64 -11.06
C VAL A 101 17.29 -11.70 -11.42
N LYS A 102 17.01 -11.92 -12.69
CA LYS A 102 16.00 -12.88 -13.15
C LYS A 102 16.26 -14.27 -12.56
N GLY A 103 15.21 -14.87 -12.02
CA GLY A 103 15.31 -16.17 -11.34
C GLY A 103 15.89 -16.09 -9.92
N ARG A 104 16.15 -14.90 -9.36
CA ARG A 104 16.37 -14.76 -7.91
C ARG A 104 15.07 -15.14 -7.21
N GLU A 105 15.19 -15.96 -6.18
CA GLU A 105 14.07 -16.35 -5.33
C GLU A 105 14.40 -16.04 -3.87
N VAL A 106 13.40 -15.57 -3.14
CA VAL A 106 13.52 -15.30 -1.70
C VAL A 106 12.30 -15.87 -0.99
N ILE A 107 12.54 -16.54 0.12
CA ILE A 107 11.50 -17.04 1.04
C ILE A 107 11.75 -16.44 2.41
N TYR A 108 10.68 -15.97 3.04
CA TYR A 108 10.65 -15.60 4.44
C TYR A 108 9.40 -16.15 5.08
N VAL A 109 9.55 -16.77 6.25
CA VAL A 109 8.44 -17.22 7.11
C VAL A 109 8.77 -16.74 8.51
N GLU A 110 7.90 -15.93 9.07
CA GLU A 110 8.06 -15.38 10.42
C GLU A 110 8.22 -16.50 11.45
N GLY A 111 9.20 -16.34 12.35
CA GLY A 111 9.50 -17.32 13.39
C GLY A 111 10.22 -18.58 12.89
N ARG A 112 10.44 -18.76 11.59
CA ARG A 112 11.21 -19.89 11.05
C ARG A 112 12.64 -19.49 10.67
N ASN A 113 13.51 -20.47 10.50
CA ASN A 113 14.93 -20.31 10.09
C ASN A 113 15.72 -19.30 10.95
N GLY A 114 15.40 -19.21 12.26
CA GLY A 114 16.03 -18.24 13.17
C GLY A 114 15.75 -16.78 12.78
N GLY A 115 14.59 -16.50 12.20
CA GLY A 115 14.18 -15.15 11.73
C GLY A 115 14.85 -14.74 10.41
N LYS A 116 15.58 -15.64 9.75
CA LYS A 116 16.30 -15.35 8.50
C LYS A 116 15.45 -15.69 7.28
N LEU A 117 15.57 -14.86 6.26
CA LEU A 117 15.13 -15.20 4.90
C LEU A 117 16.12 -16.20 4.25
N ILE A 118 15.64 -16.97 3.28
CA ILE A 118 16.46 -17.81 2.41
C ILE A 118 16.42 -17.18 1.02
N VAL A 119 17.58 -16.90 0.44
CA VAL A 119 17.71 -16.32 -0.88
C VAL A 119 18.56 -17.19 -1.78
N ARG A 120 18.06 -17.47 -2.98
CA ARG A 120 18.82 -18.00 -4.11
C ARG A 120 19.07 -16.88 -5.10
N ASN A 121 20.33 -16.65 -5.42
CA ASN A 121 20.70 -15.63 -6.39
C ASN A 121 20.11 -15.94 -7.78
N GLY A 122 19.82 -14.86 -8.52
CA GLY A 122 19.40 -14.91 -9.91
C GLY A 122 20.46 -14.33 -10.85
N GLY A 123 20.09 -14.15 -12.10
CA GLY A 123 20.99 -13.65 -13.15
C GLY A 123 21.95 -14.71 -13.66
N THR A 124 23.08 -14.28 -14.21
CA THR A 124 24.10 -15.17 -14.80
C THR A 124 25.25 -15.46 -13.86
N ARG A 125 25.58 -14.54 -12.94
CA ARG A 125 26.65 -14.72 -11.96
C ARG A 125 26.10 -15.26 -10.65
N PHE A 126 26.66 -16.35 -10.14
CA PHE A 126 26.30 -16.93 -8.85
C PHE A 126 24.81 -17.31 -8.70
N ALA A 127 24.11 -17.55 -9.82
CA ALA A 127 22.67 -17.87 -9.84
C ALA A 127 22.26 -19.09 -9.02
N HIS A 128 23.21 -20.01 -8.73
CA HIS A 128 22.98 -21.24 -7.97
C HIS A 128 23.26 -21.10 -6.46
N ILE A 129 23.82 -19.96 -6.02
CA ILE A 129 24.18 -19.79 -4.61
C ILE A 129 22.93 -19.49 -3.80
N THR A 130 22.69 -20.32 -2.80
CA THR A 130 21.64 -20.12 -1.79
C THR A 130 22.28 -19.76 -0.46
N THR A 131 21.76 -18.74 0.20
CA THR A 131 22.22 -18.28 1.52
C THR A 131 21.05 -17.85 2.39
N SER A 132 21.31 -17.67 3.69
CA SER A 132 20.33 -17.16 4.65
C SER A 132 20.83 -15.84 5.23
N LEU A 133 19.94 -14.83 5.26
CA LEU A 133 20.26 -13.47 5.72
C LEU A 133 19.18 -13.01 6.70
N LEU A 134 19.52 -12.15 7.65
CA LEU A 134 18.53 -11.40 8.40
C LEU A 134 17.85 -10.40 7.43
N PRO A 135 16.52 -10.22 7.51
CA PRO A 135 15.76 -9.34 6.60
C PRO A 135 16.26 -7.90 6.54
N ASP A 136 16.77 -7.37 7.66
CA ASP A 136 17.27 -6.02 7.85
C ASP A 136 18.80 -5.90 7.72
N SER A 137 19.50 -7.00 7.44
CA SER A 137 20.96 -6.97 7.28
C SER A 137 21.38 -6.10 6.09
N PRO A 138 22.57 -5.46 6.13
CA PRO A 138 23.06 -4.65 5.02
C PRO A 138 23.08 -5.39 3.68
N ALA A 139 23.36 -6.70 3.70
CA ALA A 139 23.36 -7.53 2.49
C ALA A 139 21.95 -7.73 1.93
N ALA A 140 20.92 -7.88 2.76
CA ALA A 140 19.53 -7.99 2.33
C ALA A 140 18.98 -6.64 1.84
N MET A 141 19.41 -5.53 2.47
CA MET A 141 18.93 -4.17 2.20
C MET A 141 19.68 -3.44 1.08
N GLN A 142 20.75 -4.01 0.52
CA GLN A 142 21.66 -3.36 -0.42
C GLN A 142 20.97 -2.68 -1.63
N HIS A 143 19.80 -3.19 -2.06
CA HIS A 143 19.10 -2.71 -3.26
C HIS A 143 17.60 -2.49 -3.02
N THR A 144 17.20 -2.29 -1.77
CA THR A 144 15.80 -2.09 -1.38
C THR A 144 15.70 -1.11 -0.21
N ARG A 145 14.63 -0.35 -0.18
CA ARG A 145 14.33 0.58 0.92
C ARG A 145 13.77 -0.12 2.16
N TYR A 146 13.11 -1.24 1.96
CA TYR A 146 12.38 -1.93 3.01
C TYR A 146 12.72 -3.42 3.04
N PRO A 147 12.78 -4.01 4.22
CA PRO A 147 12.98 -5.45 4.36
C PRO A 147 11.78 -6.22 3.81
N ILE A 148 12.01 -7.48 3.44
CA ILE A 148 10.95 -8.36 2.91
C ILE A 148 9.77 -8.55 3.87
N THR A 149 9.98 -8.35 5.16
CA THR A 149 8.95 -8.39 6.20
C THR A 149 7.88 -7.31 6.04
N GLU A 150 8.17 -6.28 5.27
CA GLU A 150 7.26 -5.15 5.03
C GLU A 150 6.56 -5.20 3.67
N ILE A 151 6.80 -6.26 2.90
CA ILE A 151 6.12 -6.42 1.61
C ILE A 151 4.63 -6.74 1.81
N GLY A 152 3.81 -6.27 0.89
CA GLY A 152 2.41 -6.67 0.77
C GLY A 152 1.41 -5.57 1.08
N VAL A 153 0.17 -5.80 0.60
CA VAL A 153 -0.91 -4.81 0.66
C VAL A 153 -1.31 -4.44 2.10
N LEU A 154 -1.26 -5.38 3.04
CA LEU A 154 -1.57 -5.10 4.45
C LEU A 154 -0.52 -4.18 5.08
N ASN A 155 0.77 -4.47 4.86
CA ASN A 155 1.86 -3.66 5.41
C ASN A 155 1.91 -2.28 4.75
N LEU A 156 1.67 -2.20 3.44
CA LEU A 156 1.51 -0.91 2.76
C LEU A 156 0.34 -0.11 3.37
N THR A 157 -0.82 -0.74 3.58
CA THR A 157 -1.99 -0.06 4.19
C THR A 157 -1.69 0.43 5.60
N LYS A 158 -1.01 -0.38 6.44
CA LYS A 158 -0.60 0.04 7.79
C LYS A 158 0.29 1.29 7.74
N ARG A 159 1.30 1.30 6.88
CA ARG A 159 2.20 2.44 6.71
C ARG A 159 1.47 3.69 6.20
N LEU A 160 0.51 3.55 5.29
CA LEU A 160 -0.30 4.66 4.81
C LEU A 160 -1.14 5.27 5.94
N ILE A 161 -1.69 4.44 6.83
CA ILE A 161 -2.41 4.90 8.02
C ILE A 161 -1.44 5.63 8.97
N GLU A 162 -0.30 5.03 9.30
CA GLU A 162 0.71 5.64 10.19
C GLU A 162 1.16 7.01 9.70
N ASN A 163 1.48 7.12 8.41
CA ASN A 163 1.84 8.40 7.80
C ASN A 163 0.68 9.40 7.81
N GLY A 164 -0.53 8.97 7.48
CA GLY A 164 -1.71 9.85 7.47
C GLY A 164 -2.07 10.36 8.86
N GLU A 165 -1.94 9.53 9.91
CA GLU A 165 -2.15 9.96 11.30
C GLU A 165 -1.15 11.03 11.74
N GLN A 166 0.10 10.96 11.27
CA GLN A 166 1.11 11.99 11.56
C GLN A 166 0.81 13.33 10.86
N GLU A 167 0.03 13.31 9.79
CA GLU A 167 -0.33 14.50 9.04
C GLU A 167 -1.60 15.20 9.57
N ARG A 168 -2.31 14.62 10.53
CA ARG A 168 -3.50 15.25 11.13
C ARG A 168 -3.17 16.60 11.75
N GLY A 169 -3.91 17.63 11.33
CA GLY A 169 -3.71 19.00 11.81
C GLY A 169 -2.44 19.67 11.27
N ASN A 170 -1.72 19.05 10.35
CA ASN A 170 -0.57 19.65 9.71
C ASN A 170 -1.02 20.61 8.58
N GLU A 171 -1.01 21.92 8.84
CA GLU A 171 -1.38 22.95 7.87
C GLU A 171 -0.48 22.99 6.61
N ASN A 172 0.70 22.39 6.68
CA ASN A 172 1.59 22.22 5.54
C ASN A 172 1.16 21.06 4.63
N CYS A 173 0.28 20.16 5.11
CA CYS A 173 -0.20 19.00 4.37
C CYS A 173 -1.51 19.33 3.64
N GLU A 174 -1.60 18.93 2.38
CA GLU A 174 -2.83 18.94 1.58
C GLU A 174 -3.12 17.52 1.09
N ALA A 175 -4.34 17.06 1.32
CA ALA A 175 -4.85 15.83 0.76
C ALA A 175 -5.90 16.10 -0.33
N LYS A 176 -5.97 15.21 -1.32
CA LYS A 176 -6.99 15.23 -2.38
C LYS A 176 -7.43 13.81 -2.68
N LEU A 177 -8.76 13.63 -2.84
CA LEU A 177 -9.34 12.40 -3.33
C LEU A 177 -9.90 12.63 -4.74
N VAL A 178 -9.57 11.72 -5.66
CA VAL A 178 -10.07 11.74 -7.03
C VAL A 178 -10.59 10.35 -7.37
N GLN A 179 -11.87 10.25 -7.68
CA GLN A 179 -12.52 9.00 -8.09
C GLN A 179 -12.42 8.78 -9.61
N GLY A 180 -12.64 7.54 -10.04
CA GLY A 180 -12.75 7.19 -11.45
C GLY A 180 -11.43 7.07 -12.19
N ALA A 181 -10.29 7.09 -11.50
CA ALA A 181 -9.01 6.70 -12.09
C ALA A 181 -9.02 5.22 -12.47
N LYS A 182 -8.16 4.85 -13.43
CA LYS A 182 -8.03 3.44 -13.84
C LYS A 182 -6.57 3.01 -13.85
N ILE A 183 -6.33 1.81 -13.34
CA ILE A 183 -5.05 1.11 -13.48
C ILE A 183 -5.32 -0.34 -13.92
N ASN A 184 -4.69 -0.79 -14.98
CA ASN A 184 -4.87 -2.15 -15.52
C ASN A 184 -6.35 -2.54 -15.74
N GLY A 185 -7.19 -1.57 -16.17
CA GLY A 185 -8.61 -1.76 -16.43
C GLY A 185 -9.52 -1.72 -15.19
N ARG A 186 -8.98 -1.64 -13.97
CA ARG A 186 -9.73 -1.57 -12.72
C ARG A 186 -9.95 -0.12 -12.29
N SER A 187 -11.15 0.19 -11.81
CA SER A 187 -11.49 1.50 -11.25
C SER A 187 -10.81 1.69 -9.89
N CYS A 188 -10.29 2.90 -9.67
CA CYS A 188 -9.56 3.24 -8.46
C CYS A 188 -9.91 4.63 -7.96
N THR A 189 -9.93 4.78 -6.66
CA THR A 189 -9.87 6.06 -5.97
C THR A 189 -8.41 6.45 -5.75
N VAL A 190 -8.04 7.65 -6.18
CA VAL A 190 -6.71 8.23 -5.96
C VAL A 190 -6.72 9.06 -4.70
N VAL A 191 -5.82 8.74 -3.77
CA VAL A 191 -5.45 9.62 -2.66
C VAL A 191 -4.12 10.27 -3.02
N GLN A 192 -4.07 11.58 -3.02
CA GLN A 192 -2.84 12.34 -3.18
C GLN A 192 -2.61 13.17 -1.94
N VAL A 193 -1.42 13.04 -1.35
CA VAL A 193 -0.95 13.84 -0.22
C VAL A 193 0.24 14.66 -0.68
N ALA A 194 0.28 15.95 -0.34
CA ALA A 194 1.35 16.84 -0.74
C ALA A 194 1.67 17.86 0.36
N HIS A 195 2.95 18.16 0.56
CA HIS A 195 3.42 19.22 1.44
C HIS A 195 3.68 20.51 0.65
N LYS A 196 3.23 21.65 1.18
CA LYS A 196 3.39 22.97 0.54
C LYS A 196 4.82 23.43 0.55
N VAL A 197 5.47 23.29 1.69
CA VAL A 197 6.85 23.72 1.93
C VAL A 197 7.72 22.58 2.45
N ARG A 198 9.01 22.66 2.18
CA ARG A 198 9.99 21.71 2.72
C ARG A 198 10.17 21.95 4.23
N GLY A 199 10.12 20.88 5.02
CA GLY A 199 10.33 20.89 6.47
C GLY A 199 11.23 19.75 6.90
N GLU A 200 11.78 19.83 8.11
CA GLU A 200 12.53 18.73 8.72
C GLU A 200 11.63 17.54 9.00
N GLY A 201 12.13 16.34 8.79
CA GLY A 201 11.40 15.09 9.06
C GLY A 201 10.38 14.67 8.00
N LEU A 202 10.12 15.48 6.98
CA LEU A 202 9.20 15.13 5.92
C LEU A 202 9.81 14.05 5.01
N ALA A 203 9.13 12.91 4.92
CA ALA A 203 9.58 11.76 4.14
C ALA A 203 9.47 11.97 2.62
N TYR A 204 8.59 12.88 2.16
CA TYR A 204 8.31 13.14 0.74
C TYR A 204 7.72 14.54 0.52
N LYS A 205 7.78 15.03 -0.71
CA LYS A 205 7.04 16.22 -1.18
C LYS A 205 5.60 15.86 -1.52
N THR A 206 5.39 14.75 -2.21
CA THR A 206 4.06 14.26 -2.57
C THR A 206 4.04 12.75 -2.67
N ALA A 207 2.94 12.17 -2.25
CA ALA A 207 2.64 10.74 -2.40
C ALA A 207 1.31 10.56 -3.12
N ARG A 208 1.21 9.50 -3.93
CA ARG A 208 -0.02 9.08 -4.60
C ARG A 208 -0.28 7.62 -4.32
N ILE A 209 -1.51 7.35 -3.94
CA ILE A 209 -2.00 6.01 -3.66
C ILE A 209 -3.21 5.77 -4.57
N LEU A 210 -3.26 4.64 -5.29
CA LEU A 210 -4.46 4.19 -5.98
C LEU A 210 -5.02 3.00 -5.22
N ILE A 211 -6.25 3.16 -4.77
CA ILE A 211 -7.00 2.13 -4.04
C ILE A 211 -8.02 1.55 -5.01
N ASP A 212 -7.96 0.24 -5.22
CA ASP A 212 -8.94 -0.49 -6.03
C ASP A 212 -10.32 -0.40 -5.38
N ASP A 213 -11.32 0.12 -6.10
CA ASP A 213 -12.64 0.42 -5.55
C ASP A 213 -13.43 -0.85 -5.17
N GLU A 214 -13.16 -1.98 -5.82
CA GLU A 214 -13.83 -3.26 -5.54
C GLU A 214 -13.15 -4.04 -4.42
N LEU A 215 -11.81 -4.15 -4.48
CA LEU A 215 -11.02 -4.92 -3.52
C LEU A 215 -10.75 -4.15 -2.23
N VAL A 216 -10.82 -2.82 -2.29
CA VAL A 216 -10.48 -1.88 -1.19
C VAL A 216 -9.06 -2.13 -0.68
N VAL A 217 -8.12 -2.31 -1.63
CA VAL A 217 -6.69 -2.50 -1.35
C VAL A 217 -5.85 -1.52 -2.16
N PRO A 218 -4.72 -1.04 -1.65
CA PRO A 218 -3.81 -0.22 -2.43
C PRO A 218 -3.16 -1.07 -3.52
N VAL A 219 -3.32 -0.66 -4.77
CA VAL A 219 -2.76 -1.34 -5.95
C VAL A 219 -1.62 -0.55 -6.60
N HIS A 220 -1.47 0.71 -6.24
CA HIS A 220 -0.33 1.53 -6.63
C HIS A 220 0.02 2.51 -5.52
N TYR A 221 1.31 2.72 -5.33
CA TYR A 221 1.87 3.76 -4.45
C TYR A 221 3.09 4.38 -5.12
N SER A 222 3.20 5.70 -5.07
CA SER A 222 4.40 6.41 -5.49
C SER A 222 4.65 7.62 -4.61
N ALA A 223 5.92 7.85 -4.26
CA ALA A 223 6.36 8.99 -3.46
C ALA A 223 7.51 9.73 -4.17
N TYR A 224 7.49 11.05 -4.06
CA TYR A 224 8.44 11.94 -4.71
C TYR A 224 8.98 12.95 -3.72
N ASP A 225 10.27 13.21 -3.77
CA ASP A 225 10.94 14.30 -3.08
C ASP A 225 10.89 15.60 -3.89
N TRP A 226 11.27 16.70 -3.23
CA TRP A 226 11.40 18.00 -3.86
C TRP A 226 12.37 17.96 -5.03
N PRO A 227 12.19 18.87 -6.01
CA PRO A 227 13.18 19.07 -7.06
C PRO A 227 14.56 19.39 -6.48
N GLN A 228 15.62 18.92 -7.14
CA GLN A 228 16.99 19.26 -6.76
C GLN A 228 17.39 20.70 -7.11
N THR A 229 16.69 21.28 -8.10
CA THR A 229 16.86 22.66 -8.55
C THR A 229 15.50 23.34 -8.62
N GLU A 230 15.47 24.66 -8.46
CA GLU A 230 14.23 25.43 -8.58
C GLU A 230 13.58 25.22 -9.97
N GLY A 231 12.27 24.99 -10.00
CA GLY A 231 11.54 24.66 -11.24
C GLY A 231 11.85 23.29 -11.85
N GLY A 232 12.70 22.49 -11.21
CA GLY A 232 13.04 21.14 -11.66
C GLY A 232 11.91 20.13 -11.47
N LYS A 233 12.13 18.91 -11.97
CA LYS A 233 11.18 17.80 -11.77
C LYS A 233 11.30 17.22 -10.37
N LEU A 234 10.16 16.74 -9.83
CA LEU A 234 10.13 15.95 -8.60
C LEU A 234 11.05 14.73 -8.73
N VAL A 235 11.69 14.37 -7.62
CA VAL A 235 12.61 13.24 -7.57
C VAL A 235 11.88 12.00 -7.08
N LEU A 236 11.75 10.97 -7.92
CA LEU A 236 11.12 9.72 -7.50
C LEU A 236 11.92 9.09 -6.35
N LEU A 237 11.24 8.84 -5.24
CA LEU A 237 11.76 8.08 -4.10
C LEU A 237 11.45 6.60 -4.25
N GLU A 238 10.20 6.29 -4.51
CA GLU A 238 9.72 4.91 -4.62
C GLU A 238 8.41 4.84 -5.42
N GLU A 239 8.21 3.70 -6.07
CA GLU A 239 7.01 3.38 -6.82
C GLU A 239 6.77 1.88 -6.77
N TYR A 240 5.53 1.49 -6.45
CA TYR A 240 5.06 0.11 -6.38
C TYR A 240 3.75 -0.03 -7.11
N THR A 241 3.62 -1.03 -7.97
CA THR A 241 2.38 -1.34 -8.68
C THR A 241 2.10 -2.84 -8.57
N TYR A 242 0.95 -3.19 -8.03
CA TYR A 242 0.45 -4.56 -7.93
C TYR A 242 -0.49 -4.84 -9.08
N THR A 243 -0.16 -5.84 -9.88
CA THR A 243 -0.98 -6.31 -11.00
C THR A 243 -1.26 -7.79 -10.88
N ASP A 244 -2.24 -8.31 -11.60
CA ASP A 244 -2.66 -9.73 -11.56
C ASP A 244 -2.87 -10.22 -10.10
N LEU A 245 -3.49 -9.36 -9.29
CA LEU A 245 -3.76 -9.65 -7.88
C LEU A 245 -4.87 -10.69 -7.75
N ARG A 246 -4.54 -11.85 -7.24
CA ARG A 246 -5.45 -12.98 -7.01
C ARG A 246 -5.51 -13.29 -5.53
N LEU A 247 -6.65 -13.01 -4.92
CA LEU A 247 -6.87 -13.17 -3.49
C LEU A 247 -7.33 -14.59 -3.16
N ASN A 248 -6.95 -15.07 -1.97
CA ASN A 248 -7.40 -16.33 -1.38
C ASN A 248 -7.20 -17.53 -2.31
N VAL A 249 -6.00 -17.66 -2.86
CA VAL A 249 -5.64 -18.75 -3.78
C VAL A 249 -5.30 -20.06 -3.07
N GLY A 250 -5.34 -20.09 -1.74
CA GLY A 250 -5.12 -21.29 -0.93
C GLY A 250 -3.64 -21.67 -0.79
N LEU A 251 -2.77 -20.67 -0.53
CA LEU A 251 -1.35 -20.94 -0.31
C LEU A 251 -1.13 -21.77 0.97
N THR A 252 -0.25 -22.77 0.85
CA THR A 252 0.11 -23.72 1.91
C THR A 252 1.55 -23.53 2.37
N ASP A 253 1.97 -24.23 3.41
CA ASP A 253 3.37 -24.25 3.86
C ASP A 253 4.36 -24.66 2.76
N ARG A 254 3.90 -25.51 1.81
CA ARG A 254 4.72 -25.91 0.65
C ARG A 254 5.08 -24.74 -0.26
N ASP A 255 4.22 -23.72 -0.32
CA ASP A 255 4.47 -22.52 -1.11
C ASP A 255 5.57 -21.62 -0.52
N PHE A 256 5.96 -21.88 0.72
CA PHE A 256 6.99 -21.13 1.46
C PHE A 256 8.15 -22.05 1.91
N ASP A 257 8.27 -23.23 1.29
CA ASP A 257 9.37 -24.16 1.53
C ASP A 257 10.36 -24.09 0.35
N HIS A 258 11.63 -23.82 0.63
CA HIS A 258 12.68 -23.79 -0.39
C HIS A 258 12.92 -25.16 -1.04
N ARG A 259 12.40 -26.25 -0.45
CA ARG A 259 12.41 -27.60 -1.01
C ARG A 259 11.28 -27.87 -2.00
N ASN A 260 10.43 -26.87 -2.29
CA ASN A 260 9.39 -27.00 -3.30
C ASN A 260 10.02 -27.23 -4.68
N GLU A 261 9.72 -28.35 -5.31
CA GLU A 261 10.29 -28.78 -6.59
C GLU A 261 10.01 -27.82 -7.76
N SER A 262 8.95 -27.00 -7.65
CA SER A 262 8.63 -25.97 -8.64
C SER A 262 9.56 -24.75 -8.58
N TYR A 263 10.36 -24.63 -7.52
CA TYR A 263 11.28 -23.52 -7.30
C TYR A 263 12.68 -23.84 -7.80
N LEU A 264 13.46 -22.79 -8.01
CA LEU A 264 14.82 -22.92 -8.52
C LEU A 264 15.85 -23.29 -7.42
N PHE A 265 15.46 -23.20 -6.12
CA PHE A 265 16.37 -23.49 -5.00
C PHE A 265 17.07 -24.85 -5.12
N LEU A 266 16.37 -25.87 -5.61
CA LEU A 266 16.90 -27.22 -5.77
C LEU A 266 17.54 -27.50 -7.14
N LYS A 267 17.35 -26.56 -8.10
CA LYS A 267 17.90 -26.78 -9.44
C LYS A 267 19.38 -26.42 -9.45
N SER A 268 20.22 -27.43 -9.66
CA SER A 268 21.62 -27.21 -10.02
C SER A 268 21.66 -26.43 -11.35
N TYR A 269 22.66 -25.56 -11.48
CA TYR A 269 22.93 -24.86 -12.74
C TYR A 269 23.25 -25.93 -13.80
N SER A 270 22.39 -26.09 -14.82
CA SER A 270 22.79 -26.67 -16.09
C SER A 270 23.17 -25.52 -17.00
N PRO A 271 24.41 -25.45 -17.48
CA PRO A 271 24.88 -24.37 -18.35
C PRO A 271 24.11 -24.30 -19.67
#